data_7716067abf92230905d4cf4d2f050b63
#
_entry.id   7716067abf92230905d4cf4d2f050b63
#
_cell.length_a   1.000
_cell.length_b   1.000
_cell.length_c   1.000
_cell.angle_alpha   90.00
_cell.angle_beta   90.00
_cell.angle_gamma   90.00
#
_symmetry.space_group_name_H-M   'P 1'
#
loop_
_entity.id
_entity.type
_entity.pdbx_description
1 polymer ?
#
loop_
_entity_poly.entity_id
_entity_poly.type
_entity_poly.pdbx_seq_one_letter_code
_entity_poly.pdbx_strand_id
1 'polypeptide(L)'
;MKKIKRFVIPALAVAMVFTGCSKTASTQDNQTEAFEDAIQIVLSDGGITVNGKAAATDSGEAVYIGADIVYYEEGKDETYGEGGKEDSHSIEEAAGHTVITISKPGTYEVSGKISSGQIAVDLGEDAKEDSQAVVNLILNNAEISCSVAPSIVVFNAYECGNDKEEDASPYVNTENAGFNLILAKDSENVINGSYVAKIYKDGTTKEDIENDEAKKKYKFDAAIDSLVSFNIDSEENGRLIVNAENEGISSALHMTINGGEITINSSDDAMNTSEDNISVLTINGGTIICDSGFGEEGDGIDSNGYIVINDGYVIACANGKSQDSGVDSDKGIYINGGTVLASGNMYDEVSSDSKQLFSVFNFAQPVQENEFVMITDENDKPITAFSAVNAYSTVVYSQPELTEGIYHLYKVSSVTGDLNGSIYTNITNYEDAVQLEGGSGFMMGGPGKGGGRPQTPNEEKPERPEKPRGDKSFENNETVTSTEFTLSRDSYQFGRISEVK
;
A
#
# COMPACT_ATOMS: atom_id res chain seq x y z
N MET A 1 -2.32 3.06 34.45
CA MET A 1 -3.68 3.05 33.88
C MET A 1 -3.86 4.31 33.05
N LYS A 2 -3.42 4.31 31.80
CA LYS A 2 -3.76 5.34 30.81
C LYS A 2 -4.95 4.81 30.01
N LYS A 3 -6.07 5.51 30.08
CA LYS A 3 -7.29 5.18 29.35
C LYS A 3 -7.06 5.51 27.88
N ILE A 4 -7.04 4.51 27.03
CA ILE A 4 -7.11 4.67 25.59
C ILE A 4 -8.45 5.31 25.25
N LYS A 5 -8.41 6.48 24.66
CA LYS A 5 -9.60 7.15 24.13
C LYS A 5 -9.86 6.55 22.75
N ARG A 6 -10.88 5.73 22.65
CA ARG A 6 -11.45 5.33 21.36
C ARG A 6 -11.95 6.60 20.67
N PHE A 7 -11.29 6.98 19.57
CA PHE A 7 -11.82 7.97 18.64
C PHE A 7 -12.81 7.27 17.72
N VAL A 8 -14.07 7.64 17.86
CA VAL A 8 -15.10 7.31 16.87
C VAL A 8 -15.07 8.44 15.85
N ILE A 9 -14.57 8.18 14.66
CA ILE A 9 -14.63 9.10 13.53
C ILE A 9 -16.03 8.96 12.93
N PRO A 10 -16.81 10.04 12.80
CA PRO A 10 -18.10 9.96 12.12
C PRO A 10 -17.86 9.83 10.61
N ALA A 11 -18.31 8.74 10.02
CA ALA A 11 -18.38 8.57 8.58
C ALA A 11 -19.32 9.62 7.99
N LEU A 12 -18.77 10.53 7.20
CA LEU A 12 -19.54 11.49 6.42
C LEU A 12 -19.81 10.85 5.05
N ALA A 13 -20.98 10.25 4.89
CA ALA A 13 -21.43 9.73 3.61
C ALA A 13 -21.78 10.92 2.67
N VAL A 14 -20.96 11.15 1.67
CA VAL A 14 -21.25 12.06 0.56
C VAL A 14 -21.73 11.23 -0.63
N ALA A 15 -23.01 11.27 -0.91
CA ALA A 15 -23.57 10.69 -2.14
C ALA A 15 -23.29 11.61 -3.32
N MET A 16 -22.47 11.17 -4.27
CA MET A 16 -22.25 11.87 -5.53
C MET A 16 -23.00 11.16 -6.67
N VAL A 17 -23.77 11.94 -7.39
CA VAL A 17 -24.43 11.53 -8.63
C VAL A 17 -23.53 11.92 -9.79
N PHE A 18 -23.01 10.93 -10.54
CA PHE A 18 -22.27 11.18 -11.77
C PHE A 18 -23.14 10.99 -13.01
N THR A 19 -23.22 12.02 -13.83
CA THR A 19 -23.64 11.90 -15.22
C THR A 19 -22.49 12.35 -16.10
N GLY A 20 -21.83 11.43 -16.77
CA GLY A 20 -20.81 11.74 -17.76
C GLY A 20 -20.70 10.61 -18.78
N CYS A 21 -21.22 10.84 -20.00
CA CYS A 21 -21.03 9.94 -21.15
C CYS A 21 -19.66 10.17 -21.78
N SER A 22 -18.84 9.15 -21.90
CA SER A 22 -17.89 9.03 -23.01
C SER A 22 -17.89 7.60 -23.55
N LYS A 23 -18.06 7.49 -24.87
CA LYS A 23 -18.05 6.23 -25.61
C LYS A 23 -16.62 5.81 -25.87
N THR A 24 -16.20 4.66 -25.40
CA THR A 24 -15.10 3.91 -25.99
C THR A 24 -15.49 2.46 -26.19
N ALA A 25 -14.90 1.83 -27.19
CA ALA A 25 -15.38 0.64 -27.82
C ALA A 25 -15.29 -0.62 -26.96
N SER A 26 -16.30 -1.43 -27.10
CA SER A 26 -16.58 -2.71 -26.49
C SER A 26 -15.53 -3.79 -26.73
N THR A 27 -14.97 -4.32 -25.65
CA THR A 27 -14.65 -5.73 -25.51
C THR A 27 -15.11 -6.12 -24.09
N GLN A 28 -16.41 -6.29 -23.91
CA GLN A 28 -17.00 -6.77 -22.66
C GLN A 28 -18.25 -7.56 -22.99
N ASP A 29 -18.18 -8.86 -22.80
CA ASP A 29 -19.36 -9.70 -22.60
C ASP A 29 -19.01 -11.11 -22.09
N ASN A 30 -17.93 -11.29 -21.31
CA ASN A 30 -17.58 -12.63 -20.82
C ASN A 30 -17.33 -12.74 -19.31
N GLN A 31 -17.42 -11.67 -18.51
CA GLN A 31 -17.11 -11.76 -17.09
C GLN A 31 -18.33 -12.05 -16.19
N THR A 32 -19.52 -11.64 -16.57
CA THR A 32 -20.72 -11.85 -15.75
C THR A 32 -21.18 -13.32 -15.68
N GLU A 33 -20.74 -14.19 -16.61
CA GLU A 33 -21.03 -15.63 -16.55
C GLU A 33 -20.03 -16.44 -15.69
N ALA A 34 -18.90 -15.85 -15.30
CA ALA A 34 -17.80 -16.58 -14.66
C ALA A 34 -18.05 -16.96 -13.19
N PHE A 35 -19.02 -16.33 -12.53
CA PHE A 35 -19.24 -16.50 -11.07
C PHE A 35 -20.54 -17.22 -10.69
N GLU A 36 -21.33 -17.67 -11.66
CA GLU A 36 -22.60 -18.38 -11.37
C GLU A 36 -22.41 -19.65 -10.52
N ASP A 37 -21.21 -20.26 -10.56
CA ASP A 37 -20.87 -21.47 -9.79
C ASP A 37 -20.04 -21.22 -8.52
N ALA A 38 -19.91 -19.96 -8.07
CA ALA A 38 -19.13 -19.64 -6.87
C ALA A 38 -19.71 -20.27 -5.60
N ILE A 39 -18.84 -20.83 -4.77
CA ILE A 39 -19.23 -21.32 -3.45
C ILE A 39 -19.56 -20.12 -2.56
N GLN A 40 -20.81 -20.03 -2.11
CA GLN A 40 -21.31 -18.92 -1.31
C GLN A 40 -20.95 -19.10 0.16
N ILE A 41 -20.21 -18.14 0.71
CA ILE A 41 -19.85 -18.06 2.14
C ILE A 41 -20.55 -16.85 2.73
N VAL A 42 -21.51 -17.07 3.65
CA VAL A 42 -22.21 -15.98 4.32
C VAL A 42 -21.73 -15.88 5.76
N LEU A 43 -21.14 -14.74 6.08
CA LEU A 43 -20.56 -14.42 7.39
C LEU A 43 -21.62 -13.90 8.34
N SER A 44 -21.56 -14.35 9.59
CA SER A 44 -22.39 -13.83 10.68
C SER A 44 -21.78 -14.24 12.03
N ASP A 45 -21.86 -13.35 13.03
CA ASP A 45 -21.46 -13.67 14.42
C ASP A 45 -22.33 -14.79 15.02
N GLY A 46 -23.51 -15.04 14.47
CA GLY A 46 -24.40 -16.12 14.88
C GLY A 46 -24.07 -17.47 14.24
N GLY A 47 -23.13 -17.51 13.32
CA GLY A 47 -22.69 -18.71 12.60
C GLY A 47 -22.50 -18.46 11.11
N ILE A 48 -21.62 -19.22 10.51
CA ILE A 48 -21.22 -19.12 9.11
C ILE A 48 -21.95 -20.17 8.29
N THR A 49 -22.39 -19.81 7.10
CA THR A 49 -22.99 -20.79 6.17
C THR A 49 -22.21 -20.87 4.86
N VAL A 50 -22.15 -22.08 4.32
CA VAL A 50 -21.57 -22.39 3.01
C VAL A 50 -22.67 -23.01 2.13
N ASN A 51 -22.99 -22.37 1.01
CA ASN A 51 -24.11 -22.73 0.14
C ASN A 51 -25.43 -22.91 0.91
N GLY A 52 -25.71 -21.99 1.85
CA GLY A 52 -26.93 -21.97 2.67
C GLY A 52 -27.02 -23.05 3.77
N LYS A 53 -25.94 -23.79 4.01
CA LYS A 53 -25.83 -24.77 5.11
C LYS A 53 -24.82 -24.30 6.12
N ALA A 54 -24.94 -24.70 7.39
CA ALA A 54 -23.91 -24.42 8.38
C ALA A 54 -22.55 -24.91 7.87
N ALA A 55 -21.53 -24.08 8.05
CA ALA A 55 -20.17 -24.41 7.64
C ALA A 55 -19.69 -25.68 8.36
N ALA A 56 -18.94 -26.51 7.65
CA ALA A 56 -18.36 -27.73 8.20
C ALA A 56 -17.21 -27.40 9.17
N THR A 57 -16.92 -28.36 10.05
CA THR A 57 -15.70 -28.34 10.90
C THR A 57 -14.69 -29.41 10.48
N ASP A 58 -15.00 -30.16 9.42
CA ASP A 58 -14.15 -31.20 8.84
C ASP A 58 -13.19 -30.57 7.81
N SER A 59 -11.90 -30.64 8.04
CA SER A 59 -10.85 -30.13 7.15
C SER A 59 -10.78 -30.83 5.78
N GLY A 60 -11.52 -31.89 5.56
CA GLY A 60 -11.70 -32.53 4.25
C GLY A 60 -12.60 -31.77 3.29
N GLU A 61 -13.44 -30.86 3.81
CA GLU A 61 -14.31 -30.01 3.01
C GLU A 61 -13.55 -28.85 2.35
N ALA A 62 -14.09 -28.29 1.28
CA ALA A 62 -13.45 -27.17 0.57
C ALA A 62 -13.41 -25.89 1.40
N VAL A 63 -14.43 -25.71 2.25
CA VAL A 63 -14.50 -24.62 3.24
C VAL A 63 -14.88 -25.24 4.57
N TYR A 64 -14.08 -24.99 5.58
CA TYR A 64 -14.37 -25.40 6.95
C TYR A 64 -14.05 -24.28 7.94
N ILE A 65 -14.61 -24.38 9.14
CA ILE A 65 -14.38 -23.44 10.23
C ILE A 65 -13.65 -24.09 11.38
N GLY A 66 -12.74 -23.35 12.01
CA GLY A 66 -11.97 -23.72 13.18
C GLY A 66 -11.63 -22.53 14.04
N ALA A 67 -10.78 -22.76 15.04
CA ALA A 67 -10.22 -21.74 15.92
C ALA A 67 -8.67 -21.70 15.84
N ASP A 68 -8.08 -22.35 14.85
CA ASP A 68 -6.64 -22.47 14.70
C ASP A 68 -6.05 -21.21 14.00
N ILE A 69 -6.16 -20.08 14.69
CA ILE A 69 -5.59 -18.81 14.23
C ILE A 69 -4.09 -18.73 14.60
N VAL A 70 -3.27 -18.21 13.68
CA VAL A 70 -1.88 -17.88 13.98
C VAL A 70 -1.85 -16.49 14.59
N TYR A 71 -1.32 -16.34 15.79
CA TYR A 71 -1.18 -15.09 16.51
C TYR A 71 0.09 -15.09 17.37
N TYR A 72 0.53 -13.93 17.80
CA TYR A 72 1.66 -13.84 18.74
C TYR A 72 1.18 -14.07 20.18
N GLU A 73 1.60 -15.18 20.79
CA GLU A 73 1.06 -15.66 22.09
C GLU A 73 1.69 -14.90 23.27
N GLU A 74 0.85 -14.41 24.19
CA GLU A 74 1.25 -13.72 25.42
C GLU A 74 2.09 -14.63 26.33
N GLY A 75 3.10 -14.02 27.00
CA GLY A 75 3.89 -14.71 28.02
C GLY A 75 5.00 -15.62 27.50
N LYS A 76 5.26 -15.59 26.21
CA LYS A 76 6.42 -16.26 25.60
C LYS A 76 7.69 -15.47 25.87
N ASP A 77 8.84 -16.16 25.80
CA ASP A 77 10.16 -15.55 25.94
C ASP A 77 10.79 -15.21 24.56
N GLU A 78 11.96 -14.60 24.57
CA GLU A 78 12.67 -14.15 23.39
C GLU A 78 13.02 -15.25 22.37
N THR A 79 12.96 -16.54 22.73
CA THR A 79 13.19 -17.65 21.80
C THR A 79 11.94 -18.00 20.98
N TYR A 80 10.79 -17.44 21.35
CA TYR A 80 9.55 -17.61 20.62
C TYR A 80 9.44 -16.69 19.40
N GLY A 81 9.90 -15.45 19.51
CA GLY A 81 9.80 -14.45 18.44
C GLY A 81 10.27 -13.07 18.85
N GLU A 82 10.04 -12.09 17.97
CA GLU A 82 10.51 -10.71 18.13
C GLU A 82 9.46 -9.78 18.77
N GLY A 83 8.20 -10.23 18.92
CA GLY A 83 7.11 -9.42 19.45
C GLY A 83 7.24 -9.12 20.94
N GLY A 84 6.73 -7.98 21.32
CA GLY A 84 6.63 -7.50 22.70
C GLY A 84 5.26 -7.76 23.32
N LYS A 85 4.98 -7.03 24.38
CA LYS A 85 3.71 -7.17 25.10
C LYS A 85 2.55 -6.56 24.33
N GLU A 86 2.79 -5.51 23.58
CA GLU A 86 1.82 -4.82 22.73
C GLU A 86 1.37 -5.68 21.54
N ASP A 87 2.25 -6.58 21.05
CA ASP A 87 2.00 -7.44 19.90
C ASP A 87 1.34 -8.76 20.30
N SER A 88 1.23 -9.03 21.60
CA SER A 88 0.86 -10.35 22.11
C SER A 88 -0.61 -10.42 22.56
N HIS A 89 -1.24 -11.57 22.29
CA HIS A 89 -2.61 -11.86 22.64
C HIS A 89 -2.72 -13.10 23.53
N SER A 90 -3.78 -13.11 24.35
CA SER A 90 -4.08 -14.28 25.19
C SER A 90 -4.71 -15.40 24.36
N ILE A 91 -4.66 -16.62 24.88
CA ILE A 91 -5.31 -17.79 24.29
C ILE A 91 -6.83 -17.56 24.20
N GLU A 92 -7.43 -16.90 25.18
CA GLU A 92 -8.86 -16.61 25.23
C GLU A 92 -9.26 -15.61 24.12
N GLU A 93 -8.45 -14.59 23.86
CA GLU A 93 -8.69 -13.64 22.76
C GLU A 93 -8.60 -14.35 21.43
N ALA A 94 -7.56 -15.12 21.18
CA ALA A 94 -7.37 -15.87 19.95
C ALA A 94 -8.50 -16.90 19.73
N ALA A 95 -8.89 -17.65 20.76
CA ALA A 95 -9.99 -18.62 20.71
C ALA A 95 -11.38 -17.97 20.48
N GLY A 96 -11.50 -16.66 20.68
CA GLY A 96 -12.70 -15.88 20.36
C GLY A 96 -12.91 -15.65 18.87
N HIS A 97 -11.92 -15.97 18.04
CA HIS A 97 -11.98 -15.78 16.58
C HIS A 97 -12.34 -17.07 15.86
N THR A 98 -13.10 -16.94 14.78
CA THR A 98 -13.44 -18.06 13.89
C THR A 98 -12.58 -17.97 12.63
N VAL A 99 -11.79 -18.99 12.35
CA VAL A 99 -11.05 -19.11 11.09
C VAL A 99 -11.90 -19.84 10.06
N ILE A 100 -12.13 -19.20 8.92
CA ILE A 100 -12.80 -19.77 7.75
C ILE A 100 -11.71 -20.18 6.78
N THR A 101 -11.41 -21.47 6.71
CA THR A 101 -10.33 -21.97 5.84
C THR A 101 -10.88 -22.43 4.49
N ILE A 102 -10.31 -21.88 3.42
CA ILE A 102 -10.48 -22.33 2.04
C ILE A 102 -9.30 -23.26 1.73
N SER A 103 -9.58 -24.55 1.54
CA SER A 103 -8.56 -25.59 1.39
C SER A 103 -8.56 -26.27 0.01
N LYS A 104 -9.38 -25.82 -0.93
CA LYS A 104 -9.39 -26.33 -2.31
C LYS A 104 -9.43 -25.21 -3.33
N PRO A 105 -8.82 -25.42 -4.53
CA PRO A 105 -8.96 -24.48 -5.63
C PRO A 105 -10.42 -24.23 -5.99
N GLY A 106 -10.75 -23.02 -6.41
CA GLY A 106 -12.10 -22.66 -6.84
C GLY A 106 -12.42 -21.19 -6.72
N THR A 107 -13.70 -20.86 -6.96
CA THR A 107 -14.24 -19.51 -6.81
C THR A 107 -15.19 -19.47 -5.61
N TYR A 108 -14.97 -18.49 -4.75
CA TYR A 108 -15.68 -18.33 -3.48
C TYR A 108 -16.22 -16.91 -3.39
N GLU A 109 -17.49 -16.75 -3.10
CA GLU A 109 -18.09 -15.45 -2.87
C GLU A 109 -18.44 -15.29 -1.39
N VAL A 110 -17.88 -14.23 -0.79
CA VAL A 110 -18.02 -13.92 0.62
C VAL A 110 -18.91 -12.71 0.79
N SER A 111 -19.91 -12.83 1.66
CA SER A 111 -20.81 -11.73 2.01
C SER A 111 -21.16 -11.74 3.49
N GLY A 112 -21.75 -10.63 3.98
CA GLY A 112 -22.16 -10.51 5.37
C GLY A 112 -21.05 -10.03 6.30
N LYS A 113 -21.22 -10.19 7.61
CA LYS A 113 -20.35 -9.58 8.61
C LYS A 113 -19.92 -10.58 9.67
N ILE A 114 -18.63 -10.56 10.02
CA ILE A 114 -18.05 -11.25 11.17
C ILE A 114 -17.19 -10.28 12.00
N SER A 115 -17.47 -10.19 13.29
CA SER A 115 -16.78 -9.25 14.20
C SER A 115 -15.50 -9.82 14.84
N SER A 116 -15.30 -11.14 14.78
CA SER A 116 -14.10 -11.83 15.27
C SER A 116 -13.86 -13.06 14.39
N GLY A 117 -13.21 -12.83 13.23
CA GLY A 117 -12.97 -13.90 12.28
C GLY A 117 -11.87 -13.58 11.28
N GLN A 118 -11.40 -14.64 10.64
CA GLN A 118 -10.35 -14.60 9.63
C GLN A 118 -10.74 -15.50 8.47
N ILE A 119 -10.46 -15.08 7.23
CA ILE A 119 -10.43 -15.96 6.06
C ILE A 119 -8.98 -16.38 5.83
N ALA A 120 -8.75 -17.69 5.85
CA ALA A 120 -7.46 -18.29 5.54
C ALA A 120 -7.53 -19.09 4.24
N VAL A 121 -6.61 -18.85 3.32
CA VAL A 121 -6.45 -19.66 2.10
C VAL A 121 -5.22 -20.54 2.29
N ASP A 122 -5.44 -21.87 2.32
CA ASP A 122 -4.36 -22.83 2.45
C ASP A 122 -4.65 -24.08 1.61
N LEU A 123 -4.06 -24.14 0.44
CA LEU A 123 -4.23 -25.24 -0.50
C LEU A 123 -3.17 -26.35 -0.30
N GLY A 124 -2.36 -26.23 0.78
CA GLY A 124 -1.28 -27.16 1.12
C GLY A 124 0.09 -26.74 0.57
N GLU A 125 1.15 -27.26 1.17
CA GLU A 125 2.53 -26.85 0.89
C GLU A 125 2.94 -27.03 -0.59
N ASP A 126 2.42 -28.07 -1.26
CA ASP A 126 2.72 -28.34 -2.69
C ASP A 126 2.00 -27.38 -3.65
N ALA A 127 1.06 -26.57 -3.16
CA ALA A 127 0.23 -25.67 -3.99
C ALA A 127 1.06 -24.62 -4.73
N LYS A 128 2.16 -24.18 -4.18
CA LYS A 128 3.03 -23.16 -4.80
C LYS A 128 3.56 -23.57 -6.18
N GLU A 129 3.74 -24.86 -6.41
CA GLU A 129 4.23 -25.42 -7.69
C GLU A 129 3.08 -25.91 -8.61
N ASP A 130 1.83 -25.92 -8.12
CA ASP A 130 0.68 -26.41 -8.90
C ASP A 130 -0.12 -25.25 -9.51
N SER A 131 0.00 -25.03 -10.82
CA SER A 131 -0.72 -23.98 -11.55
C SER A 131 -2.26 -24.12 -11.52
N GLN A 132 -2.80 -25.22 -10.99
CA GLN A 132 -4.23 -25.40 -10.78
C GLN A 132 -4.66 -25.02 -9.35
N ALA A 133 -3.73 -24.74 -8.46
CA ALA A 133 -4.00 -24.31 -7.09
C ALA A 133 -4.35 -22.83 -7.03
N VAL A 134 -5.50 -22.48 -7.62
CA VAL A 134 -5.99 -21.10 -7.76
C VAL A 134 -7.27 -20.89 -6.96
N VAL A 135 -7.32 -19.82 -6.17
CA VAL A 135 -8.51 -19.33 -5.44
C VAL A 135 -8.88 -17.94 -5.97
N ASN A 136 -10.12 -17.81 -6.41
CA ASN A 136 -10.76 -16.52 -6.66
C ASN A 136 -11.68 -16.21 -5.47
N LEU A 137 -11.33 -15.20 -4.68
CA LEU A 137 -12.10 -14.76 -3.51
C LEU A 137 -12.86 -13.49 -3.87
N ILE A 138 -14.17 -13.61 -4.07
CA ILE A 138 -15.06 -12.49 -4.39
C ILE A 138 -15.59 -11.90 -3.08
N LEU A 139 -15.35 -10.62 -2.84
CA LEU A 139 -15.97 -9.88 -1.75
C LEU A 139 -17.23 -9.17 -2.25
N ASN A 140 -18.38 -9.51 -1.66
CA ASN A 140 -19.67 -8.96 -2.02
C ASN A 140 -20.40 -8.43 -0.78
N ASN A 141 -20.15 -7.19 -0.40
CA ASN A 141 -20.63 -6.58 0.84
C ASN A 141 -20.21 -7.38 2.07
N ALA A 142 -18.91 -7.71 2.12
CA ALA A 142 -18.29 -8.43 3.23
C ALA A 142 -17.67 -7.44 4.22
N GLU A 143 -17.91 -7.66 5.52
CA GLU A 143 -17.22 -6.97 6.60
C GLU A 143 -16.55 -8.00 7.51
N ILE A 144 -15.20 -7.96 7.59
CA ILE A 144 -14.41 -8.93 8.33
C ILE A 144 -13.54 -8.18 9.32
N SER A 145 -13.57 -8.59 10.59
CA SER A 145 -12.73 -8.02 11.62
C SER A 145 -11.96 -9.10 12.37
N CYS A 146 -10.65 -8.90 12.50
CA CYS A 146 -9.74 -9.74 13.28
C CYS A 146 -8.79 -8.85 14.06
N SER A 147 -8.80 -8.98 15.39
CA SER A 147 -7.99 -8.13 16.28
C SER A 147 -6.70 -8.79 16.76
N VAL A 148 -6.37 -9.99 16.29
CA VAL A 148 -5.21 -10.75 16.77
C VAL A 148 -4.27 -11.21 15.63
N ALA A 149 -4.71 -10.99 14.36
CA ALA A 149 -4.01 -11.43 13.15
C ALA A 149 -4.60 -10.74 11.91
N PRO A 150 -4.08 -10.98 10.69
CA PRO A 150 -4.75 -10.60 9.45
C PRO A 150 -6.21 -11.05 9.38
N SER A 151 -7.08 -10.22 8.82
CA SER A 151 -8.46 -10.62 8.53
C SER A 151 -8.57 -11.54 7.31
N ILE A 152 -7.64 -11.38 6.35
CA ILE A 152 -7.47 -12.29 5.21
C ILE A 152 -5.99 -12.69 5.17
N VAL A 153 -5.71 -14.00 5.17
CA VAL A 153 -4.34 -14.52 5.05
C VAL A 153 -4.27 -15.62 4.00
N VAL A 154 -3.26 -15.55 3.14
CA VAL A 154 -2.99 -16.57 2.13
C VAL A 154 -1.68 -17.28 2.48
N PHE A 155 -1.79 -18.52 2.96
CA PHE A 155 -0.64 -19.33 3.31
C PHE A 155 -0.03 -20.03 2.10
N ASN A 156 -0.86 -20.71 1.31
CA ASN A 156 -0.44 -21.52 0.19
C ASN A 156 -1.46 -21.47 -0.96
N ALA A 157 -0.99 -21.02 -2.11
CA ALA A 157 -1.65 -21.07 -3.42
C ALA A 157 -0.55 -21.13 -4.48
N TYR A 158 -0.90 -21.20 -5.78
CA TYR A 158 0.10 -21.21 -6.83
C TYR A 158 0.93 -19.92 -6.85
N GLU A 159 2.25 -20.06 -6.89
CA GLU A 159 3.16 -18.92 -7.07
C GLU A 159 3.54 -18.80 -8.55
N CYS A 160 3.06 -17.73 -9.19
CA CYS A 160 3.28 -17.48 -10.63
C CYS A 160 4.50 -16.61 -10.90
N GLY A 161 4.96 -15.91 -9.90
CA GLY A 161 6.04 -14.93 -10.01
C GLY A 161 7.42 -15.58 -10.05
N ASN A 162 8.39 -14.81 -10.49
CA ASN A 162 9.78 -15.22 -10.41
C ASN A 162 10.33 -14.82 -9.03
N ASP A 163 10.80 -15.80 -8.29
CA ASP A 163 11.33 -15.69 -6.94
C ASP A 163 12.88 -15.61 -6.89
N LYS A 164 13.53 -15.33 -8.03
CA LYS A 164 15.00 -15.29 -8.12
C LYS A 164 15.50 -13.89 -8.44
N GLU A 165 16.44 -13.42 -7.64
CA GLU A 165 17.05 -12.10 -7.82
C GLU A 165 17.73 -11.93 -9.20
N GLU A 166 18.30 -12.99 -9.77
CA GLU A 166 18.95 -12.95 -11.10
C GLU A 166 17.99 -12.70 -12.26
N ASP A 167 16.70 -12.95 -12.05
CA ASP A 167 15.62 -12.75 -13.03
C ASP A 167 14.70 -11.58 -12.64
N ALA A 168 15.03 -10.82 -11.59
CA ALA A 168 14.22 -9.71 -11.10
C ALA A 168 14.04 -8.62 -12.17
N SER A 169 12.82 -8.14 -12.31
CA SER A 169 12.44 -7.17 -13.33
C SER A 169 11.20 -6.40 -12.88
N PRO A 170 11.06 -5.11 -13.22
CA PRO A 170 9.82 -4.37 -12.98
C PRO A 170 8.62 -4.88 -13.78
N TYR A 171 8.85 -5.80 -14.71
CA TYR A 171 7.80 -6.35 -15.59
C TYR A 171 7.52 -7.80 -15.21
N VAL A 172 6.58 -7.98 -14.29
CA VAL A 172 6.10 -9.30 -13.85
C VAL A 172 4.69 -9.53 -14.37
N ASN A 173 4.41 -10.74 -14.84
CA ASN A 173 3.06 -11.15 -15.25
C ASN A 173 2.44 -12.01 -14.14
N THR A 174 1.41 -11.49 -13.51
CA THR A 174 0.65 -12.15 -12.44
C THR A 174 -0.73 -12.65 -12.89
N GLU A 175 -1.03 -12.67 -14.20
CA GLU A 175 -2.35 -13.14 -14.71
C GLU A 175 -2.75 -14.52 -14.19
N ASN A 176 -1.78 -15.37 -13.88
CA ASN A 176 -2.01 -16.72 -13.40
C ASN A 176 -1.74 -16.86 -11.89
N ALA A 177 -1.79 -15.77 -11.12
CA ALA A 177 -1.57 -15.85 -9.68
C ALA A 177 -2.54 -16.82 -9.00
N GLY A 178 -2.05 -17.55 -8.01
CA GLY A 178 -2.85 -18.52 -7.28
C GLY A 178 -3.89 -17.93 -6.35
N PHE A 179 -3.80 -16.63 -6.08
CA PHE A 179 -4.82 -15.91 -5.32
C PHE A 179 -5.27 -14.65 -6.07
N ASN A 180 -6.59 -14.49 -6.21
CA ASN A 180 -7.21 -13.30 -6.79
C ASN A 180 -8.30 -12.82 -5.84
N LEU A 181 -8.15 -11.59 -5.32
CA LEU A 181 -9.17 -10.90 -4.55
C LEU A 181 -10.01 -10.06 -5.51
N ILE A 182 -11.31 -10.32 -5.58
CA ILE A 182 -12.20 -9.71 -6.56
C ILE A 182 -13.28 -8.91 -5.83
N LEU A 183 -13.40 -7.62 -6.16
CA LEU A 183 -14.47 -6.78 -5.62
C LEU A 183 -15.70 -6.90 -6.52
N ALA A 184 -16.79 -7.42 -5.97
CA ALA A 184 -18.03 -7.59 -6.72
C ALA A 184 -18.63 -6.25 -7.13
N LYS A 185 -19.42 -6.27 -8.19
CA LYS A 185 -20.09 -5.09 -8.72
C LYS A 185 -20.94 -4.38 -7.66
N ASP A 186 -20.78 -3.05 -7.58
CA ASP A 186 -21.53 -2.17 -6.67
C ASP A 186 -21.43 -2.59 -5.18
N SER A 187 -20.38 -3.36 -4.81
CA SER A 187 -20.16 -3.80 -3.43
C SER A 187 -19.34 -2.80 -2.62
N GLU A 188 -19.57 -2.78 -1.31
CA GLU A 188 -18.72 -2.09 -0.34
C GLU A 188 -18.20 -3.12 0.68
N ASN A 189 -16.89 -3.32 0.71
CA ASN A 189 -16.24 -4.33 1.53
C ASN A 189 -15.33 -3.65 2.56
N VAL A 190 -15.35 -4.14 3.80
CA VAL A 190 -14.58 -3.58 4.90
C VAL A 190 -13.75 -4.65 5.57
N ILE A 191 -12.45 -4.45 5.61
CA ILE A 191 -11.49 -5.34 6.26
C ILE A 191 -10.84 -4.57 7.41
N ASN A 192 -11.03 -5.06 8.63
CA ASN A 192 -10.39 -4.52 9.82
C ASN A 192 -9.45 -5.59 10.37
N GLY A 193 -8.14 -5.41 10.21
CA GLY A 193 -7.17 -6.45 10.55
C GLY A 193 -6.06 -5.96 11.48
N SER A 194 -5.44 -6.94 12.13
CA SER A 194 -4.23 -6.77 12.91
C SER A 194 -3.08 -7.49 12.22
N TYR A 195 -1.99 -7.71 12.93
CA TYR A 195 -0.76 -8.30 12.44
C TYR A 195 -0.28 -9.41 13.37
N VAL A 196 0.77 -10.12 12.99
CA VAL A 196 1.45 -11.12 13.83
C VAL A 196 2.94 -10.84 13.80
N ALA A 197 3.47 -10.39 14.92
CA ALA A 197 4.91 -10.20 15.08
C ALA A 197 5.66 -11.50 14.76
N LYS A 198 6.91 -11.39 14.32
CA LYS A 198 7.71 -12.53 13.86
C LYS A 198 7.82 -13.64 14.92
N ILE A 199 7.33 -14.81 14.59
CA ILE A 199 7.44 -16.05 15.37
C ILE A 199 8.56 -16.89 14.79
N TYR A 200 9.44 -17.38 15.63
CA TYR A 200 10.53 -18.27 15.23
C TYR A 200 10.08 -19.73 15.09
N LYS A 201 10.85 -20.51 14.35
CA LYS A 201 10.65 -21.96 14.27
C LYS A 201 10.87 -22.61 15.63
N ASP A 202 10.10 -23.67 15.89
CA ASP A 202 10.20 -24.44 17.13
C ASP A 202 11.62 -24.95 17.35
N GLY A 203 12.15 -24.72 18.57
CA GLY A 203 13.50 -25.12 18.94
C GLY A 203 14.58 -24.05 18.71
N THR A 204 14.21 -22.84 18.28
CA THR A 204 15.12 -21.69 18.21
C THR A 204 15.73 -21.43 19.60
N THR A 205 17.02 -21.22 19.64
CA THR A 205 17.80 -20.96 20.86
C THR A 205 18.25 -19.50 20.91
N LYS A 206 18.69 -19.04 22.09
CA LYS A 206 19.28 -17.70 22.22
C LYS A 206 20.55 -17.55 21.37
N GLU A 207 21.32 -18.60 21.21
CA GLU A 207 22.52 -18.61 20.37
C GLU A 207 22.16 -18.38 18.89
N ASP A 208 21.07 -19.00 18.41
CA ASP A 208 20.56 -18.78 17.05
C ASP A 208 20.16 -17.31 16.83
N ILE A 209 19.56 -16.67 17.86
CA ILE A 209 19.17 -15.25 17.80
C ILE A 209 20.40 -14.34 17.81
N GLU A 210 21.35 -14.58 18.72
CA GLU A 210 22.60 -13.82 18.83
C GLU A 210 23.46 -13.89 17.58
N ASN A 211 23.39 -15.00 16.83
CA ASN A 211 24.13 -15.25 15.59
C ASN A 211 23.34 -14.87 14.33
N ASP A 212 22.12 -14.33 14.45
CA ASP A 212 21.20 -14.06 13.34
C ASP A 212 20.84 -15.29 12.49
N GLU A 213 20.79 -16.46 13.15
CA GLU A 213 20.46 -17.76 12.54
C GLU A 213 19.00 -18.20 12.82
N ALA A 214 18.28 -17.45 13.66
CA ALA A 214 16.89 -17.73 14.01
C ALA A 214 15.97 -17.65 12.78
N LYS A 215 15.27 -18.77 12.49
CA LYS A 215 14.44 -18.85 11.29
C LYS A 215 13.00 -18.48 11.60
N LYS A 216 12.42 -17.63 10.73
CA LYS A 216 11.01 -17.27 10.75
C LYS A 216 10.12 -18.49 10.53
N LYS A 217 9.10 -18.65 11.37
CA LYS A 217 7.99 -19.59 11.17
C LYS A 217 6.80 -18.84 10.57
N TYR A 218 6.41 -17.74 11.21
CA TYR A 218 5.35 -16.84 10.76
C TYR A 218 5.76 -15.39 11.01
N LYS A 219 5.28 -14.49 10.17
CA LYS A 219 5.23 -13.07 10.34
C LYS A 219 4.15 -12.58 9.36
N PHE A 220 3.20 -11.83 9.84
CA PHE A 220 2.16 -11.21 9.02
C PHE A 220 2.05 -9.75 9.45
N ASP A 221 2.36 -8.86 8.56
CA ASP A 221 2.42 -7.43 8.90
C ASP A 221 1.13 -6.69 8.59
N ALA A 222 0.26 -7.25 7.74
CA ALA A 222 -0.88 -6.55 7.16
C ALA A 222 -2.26 -7.12 7.55
N ALA A 223 -3.29 -6.30 7.41
CA ALA A 223 -4.68 -6.71 7.57
C ALA A 223 -5.14 -7.71 6.49
N ILE A 224 -4.58 -7.60 5.28
CA ILE A 224 -4.63 -8.59 4.18
C ILE A 224 -3.19 -8.97 3.88
N ASP A 225 -2.81 -10.22 4.14
CA ASP A 225 -1.43 -10.67 4.02
C ASP A 225 -1.33 -11.95 3.19
N SER A 226 -0.43 -11.98 2.21
CA SER A 226 -0.26 -13.11 1.31
C SER A 226 1.20 -13.57 1.25
N LEU A 227 1.42 -14.87 1.46
CA LEU A 227 2.74 -15.51 1.30
C LEU A 227 3.02 -15.94 -0.15
N VAL A 228 2.19 -15.51 -1.10
CA VAL A 228 2.34 -15.74 -2.55
C VAL A 228 1.92 -14.49 -3.31
N SER A 229 2.35 -14.39 -4.56
CA SER A 229 1.89 -13.33 -5.47
C SER A 229 0.38 -13.37 -5.65
N PHE A 230 -0.26 -12.19 -5.73
CA PHE A 230 -1.70 -12.12 -5.91
C PHE A 230 -2.16 -10.89 -6.68
N ASN A 231 -3.43 -10.94 -7.11
CA ASN A 231 -4.09 -9.83 -7.79
C ASN A 231 -5.25 -9.27 -6.97
N ILE A 232 -5.51 -7.98 -7.13
CA ILE A 232 -6.78 -7.35 -6.75
C ILE A 232 -7.47 -6.91 -8.04
N ASP A 233 -8.63 -7.51 -8.29
CA ASP A 233 -9.50 -7.21 -9.42
C ASP A 233 -10.81 -6.59 -8.94
N SER A 234 -11.50 -5.89 -9.80
CA SER A 234 -12.81 -5.31 -9.46
C SER A 234 -13.75 -5.35 -10.63
N GLU A 235 -14.99 -5.70 -10.33
CA GLU A 235 -16.10 -5.38 -11.21
C GLU A 235 -16.48 -3.88 -11.06
N GLU A 236 -17.42 -3.41 -11.85
CA GLU A 236 -17.87 -2.01 -11.88
C GLU A 236 -18.28 -1.52 -10.47
N ASN A 237 -17.70 -0.41 -9.99
CA ASN A 237 -17.95 0.24 -8.70
C ASN A 237 -17.67 -0.65 -7.46
N GLY A 238 -16.85 -1.68 -7.57
CA GLY A 238 -16.43 -2.47 -6.41
C GLY A 238 -15.51 -1.65 -5.50
N ARG A 239 -15.78 -1.68 -4.19
CA ARG A 239 -15.07 -0.90 -3.16
C ARG A 239 -14.46 -1.78 -2.10
N LEU A 240 -13.27 -1.40 -1.64
CA LEU A 240 -12.56 -2.00 -0.52
C LEU A 240 -12.06 -0.92 0.44
N ILE A 241 -12.41 -1.05 1.70
CA ILE A 241 -11.88 -0.24 2.79
C ILE A 241 -11.09 -1.15 3.70
N VAL A 242 -9.80 -0.86 3.86
CA VAL A 242 -8.91 -1.59 4.78
C VAL A 242 -8.55 -0.67 5.94
N ASN A 243 -8.77 -1.14 7.16
CA ASN A 243 -8.31 -0.48 8.38
C ASN A 243 -7.37 -1.44 9.09
N ALA A 244 -6.12 -1.06 9.22
CA ALA A 244 -5.06 -1.93 9.72
C ALA A 244 -4.41 -1.36 10.99
N GLU A 245 -4.12 -2.24 11.94
CA GLU A 245 -3.37 -1.90 13.16
C GLU A 245 -1.87 -1.75 12.90
N ASN A 246 -1.37 -2.29 11.78
CA ASN A 246 -0.01 -2.16 11.28
C ASN A 246 -0.08 -1.85 9.77
N GLU A 247 0.43 -2.72 8.87
CA GLU A 247 0.31 -2.54 7.43
C GLU A 247 -1.11 -2.84 6.90
N GLY A 248 -1.47 -2.22 5.78
CA GLY A 248 -2.77 -2.43 5.16
C GLY A 248 -2.86 -3.72 4.37
N ILE A 249 -2.14 -3.81 3.26
CA ILE A 249 -2.13 -4.95 2.33
C ILE A 249 -0.70 -5.33 2.02
N SER A 250 -0.31 -6.57 2.27
CA SER A 250 1.05 -7.06 2.04
C SER A 250 1.10 -8.32 1.19
N SER A 251 2.15 -8.43 0.40
CA SER A 251 2.52 -9.65 -0.32
C SER A 251 3.98 -10.00 -0.07
N ALA A 252 4.26 -11.27 0.17
CA ALA A 252 5.64 -11.72 0.28
C ALA A 252 6.42 -11.54 -1.02
N LEU A 253 5.77 -11.56 -2.20
CA LEU A 253 6.47 -11.47 -3.48
C LEU A 253 5.86 -10.39 -4.39
N HIS A 254 4.83 -10.66 -5.19
CA HIS A 254 4.27 -9.67 -6.11
C HIS A 254 2.81 -9.35 -5.80
N MET A 255 2.43 -8.11 -6.03
CA MET A 255 1.05 -7.65 -5.93
C MET A 255 0.68 -6.86 -7.19
N THR A 256 -0.47 -7.20 -7.80
CA THR A 256 -0.99 -6.44 -8.93
C THR A 256 -2.41 -5.96 -8.64
N ILE A 257 -2.65 -4.66 -8.79
CA ILE A 257 -3.96 -4.05 -8.66
C ILE A 257 -4.46 -3.68 -10.05
N ASN A 258 -5.53 -4.32 -10.50
CA ASN A 258 -6.10 -4.11 -11.82
C ASN A 258 -7.28 -3.12 -11.81
N GLY A 259 -7.87 -2.83 -10.63
CA GLY A 259 -8.99 -1.90 -10.53
C GLY A 259 -9.59 -1.82 -9.13
N GLY A 260 -10.72 -1.12 -9.03
CA GLY A 260 -11.48 -0.93 -7.79
C GLY A 260 -11.32 0.45 -7.19
N GLU A 261 -12.21 0.77 -6.24
CA GLU A 261 -12.07 1.93 -5.36
C GLU A 261 -11.52 1.41 -4.02
N ILE A 262 -10.21 1.55 -3.78
CA ILE A 262 -9.51 0.99 -2.63
C ILE A 262 -9.06 2.13 -1.72
N THR A 263 -9.47 2.11 -0.46
CA THR A 263 -9.02 3.04 0.58
C THR A 263 -8.37 2.25 1.70
N ILE A 264 -7.15 2.61 2.04
CA ILE A 264 -6.37 1.94 3.10
C ILE A 264 -6.02 2.96 4.16
N ASN A 265 -6.35 2.64 5.41
CA ASN A 265 -5.97 3.38 6.60
C ASN A 265 -5.09 2.46 7.45
N SER A 266 -3.81 2.76 7.58
CA SER A 266 -2.83 1.93 8.27
C SER A 266 -2.02 2.70 9.30
N SER A 267 -1.50 2.00 10.32
CA SER A 267 -0.60 2.61 11.29
C SER A 267 0.84 2.64 10.81
N ASP A 268 1.18 1.75 9.90
CA ASP A 268 2.44 1.63 9.18
C ASP A 268 2.15 1.70 7.68
N ASP A 269 2.88 0.99 6.81
CA ASP A 269 2.71 1.07 5.37
C ASP A 269 1.28 0.72 4.92
N ALA A 270 0.75 1.49 3.96
CA ALA A 270 -0.57 1.11 3.45
C ALA A 270 -0.50 -0.09 2.51
N MET A 271 0.53 -0.21 1.69
CA MET A 271 0.80 -1.38 0.87
C MET A 271 2.28 -1.73 0.93
N ASN A 272 2.59 -3.03 0.98
CA ASN A 272 3.97 -3.51 0.98
C ASN A 272 4.14 -4.77 0.12
N THR A 273 5.31 -4.89 -0.55
CA THR A 273 5.79 -6.14 -1.16
C THR A 273 7.21 -6.42 -0.69
N SER A 274 7.40 -7.51 0.07
CA SER A 274 8.48 -7.62 1.05
C SER A 274 9.69 -8.49 0.66
N GLU A 275 9.71 -9.13 -0.53
CA GLU A 275 10.89 -9.91 -0.95
C GLU A 275 11.97 -8.98 -1.50
N ASP A 276 13.12 -8.99 -0.84
CA ASP A 276 14.25 -8.10 -1.12
C ASP A 276 14.74 -8.21 -2.57
N ASN A 277 14.82 -7.08 -3.26
CA ASN A 277 15.31 -6.93 -4.63
C ASN A 277 14.45 -7.56 -5.74
N ILE A 278 13.39 -8.31 -5.43
CA ILE A 278 12.64 -9.12 -6.39
C ILE A 278 11.20 -8.67 -6.52
N SER A 279 10.58 -8.31 -5.41
CA SER A 279 9.14 -8.04 -5.35
C SER A 279 8.71 -6.89 -6.28
N VAL A 280 7.49 -6.96 -6.77
CA VAL A 280 6.92 -5.91 -7.65
C VAL A 280 5.51 -5.61 -7.22
N LEU A 281 5.26 -4.33 -6.93
CA LEU A 281 3.91 -3.80 -6.78
C LEU A 281 3.51 -3.11 -8.08
N THR A 282 2.49 -3.64 -8.76
CA THR A 282 1.99 -3.11 -10.03
C THR A 282 0.58 -2.56 -9.88
N ILE A 283 0.34 -1.32 -10.34
CA ILE A 283 -0.98 -0.70 -10.40
C ILE A 283 -1.34 -0.48 -11.87
N ASN A 284 -2.35 -1.18 -12.36
CA ASN A 284 -2.84 -1.09 -13.73
C ASN A 284 -4.09 -0.22 -13.85
N GLY A 285 -4.75 0.12 -12.73
CA GLY A 285 -5.97 0.93 -12.75
C GLY A 285 -6.60 1.06 -11.36
N GLY A 286 -7.78 1.65 -11.32
CA GLY A 286 -8.54 1.87 -10.10
C GLY A 286 -8.31 3.25 -9.48
N THR A 287 -8.99 3.50 -8.35
CA THR A 287 -8.77 4.64 -7.47
C THR A 287 -8.21 4.12 -6.16
N ILE A 288 -6.96 4.41 -5.89
CA ILE A 288 -6.19 3.87 -4.76
C ILE A 288 -5.85 5.04 -3.85
N ILE A 289 -6.33 5.00 -2.61
CA ILE A 289 -6.05 6.00 -1.59
C ILE A 289 -5.38 5.30 -0.41
N CYS A 290 -4.11 5.59 -0.22
CA CYS A 290 -3.26 5.08 0.85
C CYS A 290 -3.04 6.19 1.87
N ASP A 291 -3.73 6.12 2.99
CA ASP A 291 -3.54 7.01 4.13
C ASP A 291 -2.81 6.22 5.22
N SER A 292 -1.47 6.29 5.19
CA SER A 292 -0.59 5.53 6.07
C SER A 292 0.04 6.37 7.15
N GLY A 293 0.75 5.69 8.07
CA GLY A 293 1.53 6.35 9.09
C GLY A 293 0.71 7.03 10.18
N PHE A 294 -0.47 6.49 10.54
CA PHE A 294 -1.18 6.94 11.74
C PHE A 294 -0.47 6.52 13.04
N GLY A 295 0.53 5.65 12.93
CA GLY A 295 1.43 5.24 13.99
C GLY A 295 2.62 6.17 14.19
N GLU A 296 3.82 5.60 14.27
CA GLU A 296 5.09 6.32 14.45
C GLU A 296 5.84 6.52 13.14
N GLU A 297 5.70 5.62 12.17
CA GLU A 297 6.27 5.62 10.84
C GLU A 297 5.29 5.01 9.83
N GLY A 298 5.59 4.99 8.55
CA GLY A 298 4.86 4.28 7.48
C GLY A 298 4.88 5.01 6.15
N ASP A 299 5.20 4.24 5.12
CA ASP A 299 5.16 4.66 3.72
C ASP A 299 3.73 4.53 3.14
N GLY A 300 3.41 5.34 2.14
CA GLY A 300 2.15 5.18 1.43
C GLY A 300 2.09 3.86 0.66
N ILE A 301 3.11 3.58 -0.10
CA ILE A 301 3.32 2.34 -0.86
C ILE A 301 4.80 2.00 -0.77
N ASP A 302 5.14 0.82 -0.22
CA ASP A 302 6.50 0.31 -0.14
C ASP A 302 6.72 -0.94 -1.00
N SER A 303 7.93 -1.12 -1.48
CA SER A 303 8.37 -2.36 -2.12
C SER A 303 9.87 -2.57 -1.93
N ASN A 304 10.26 -3.68 -1.36
CA ASN A 304 11.66 -4.11 -1.31
C ASN A 304 12.23 -4.44 -2.72
N GLY A 305 11.45 -4.26 -3.76
CA GLY A 305 11.82 -4.42 -5.16
C GLY A 305 11.37 -3.23 -6.00
N TYR A 306 10.37 -3.37 -6.84
CA TYR A 306 9.94 -2.36 -7.81
C TYR A 306 8.50 -1.90 -7.57
N ILE A 307 8.22 -0.64 -7.90
CA ILE A 307 6.85 -0.11 -8.01
C ILE A 307 6.60 0.32 -9.45
N VAL A 308 5.49 -0.16 -10.04
CA VAL A 308 5.10 0.14 -11.43
C VAL A 308 3.67 0.64 -11.47
N ILE A 309 3.47 1.90 -11.81
CA ILE A 309 2.15 2.50 -11.97
C ILE A 309 1.89 2.70 -13.46
N ASN A 310 1.01 1.88 -14.04
CA ASN A 310 0.68 1.90 -15.46
C ASN A 310 -0.53 2.78 -15.76
N ASP A 311 -1.48 2.86 -14.84
CA ASP A 311 -2.69 3.69 -14.95
C ASP A 311 -3.35 3.80 -13.56
N GLY A 312 -4.48 4.49 -13.48
CA GLY A 312 -5.27 4.65 -12.26
C GLY A 312 -5.12 6.02 -11.63
N TYR A 313 -5.72 6.15 -10.45
CA TYR A 313 -5.72 7.35 -9.65
C TYR A 313 -5.15 7.00 -8.27
N VAL A 314 -3.88 7.33 -8.07
CA VAL A 314 -3.09 6.88 -6.91
C VAL A 314 -2.77 8.07 -6.01
N ILE A 315 -3.28 8.05 -4.80
CA ILE A 315 -2.95 9.00 -3.74
C ILE A 315 -2.28 8.20 -2.63
N ALA A 316 -1.02 8.48 -2.35
CA ALA A 316 -0.22 7.78 -1.36
C ALA A 316 0.38 8.79 -0.37
N CYS A 317 -0.12 8.77 0.86
CA CYS A 317 0.26 9.71 1.93
C CYS A 317 1.02 8.95 3.01
N ALA A 318 2.31 9.27 3.17
CA ALA A 318 3.15 8.72 4.22
C ALA A 318 2.92 9.40 5.58
N ASN A 319 3.56 8.88 6.60
CA ASN A 319 3.58 9.45 7.95
C ASN A 319 4.12 10.89 7.93
N GLY A 320 3.43 11.79 8.62
CA GLY A 320 3.82 13.20 8.69
C GLY A 320 4.96 13.52 9.68
N LYS A 321 5.47 12.55 10.44
CA LYS A 321 6.45 12.77 11.52
C LYS A 321 7.79 12.09 11.27
N SER A 322 7.79 10.97 10.55
CA SER A 322 8.97 10.18 10.20
C SER A 322 9.58 10.63 8.87
N GLN A 323 10.65 9.97 8.44
CA GLN A 323 11.33 10.23 7.17
C GLN A 323 10.84 9.22 6.11
N ASP A 324 9.52 9.14 5.94
CA ASP A 324 8.89 8.20 5.04
C ASP A 324 8.41 8.87 3.76
N SER A 325 8.16 8.06 2.74
CA SER A 325 7.87 8.43 1.37
C SER A 325 6.41 8.08 1.00
N GLY A 326 5.76 8.89 0.18
CA GLY A 326 4.46 8.48 -0.38
C GLY A 326 4.58 7.21 -1.22
N VAL A 327 5.71 7.02 -1.90
CA VAL A 327 6.11 5.78 -2.60
C VAL A 327 7.58 5.53 -2.34
N ASP A 328 7.93 4.34 -1.81
CA ASP A 328 9.28 3.90 -1.50
C ASP A 328 9.62 2.61 -2.24
N SER A 329 10.85 2.45 -2.73
CA SER A 329 11.23 1.29 -3.52
C SER A 329 12.75 1.08 -3.57
N ASP A 330 13.21 -0.09 -3.19
CA ASP A 330 14.65 -0.43 -3.18
C ASP A 330 15.28 -0.50 -4.60
N LYS A 331 14.47 -0.74 -5.65
CA LYS A 331 14.98 -0.96 -7.03
C LYS A 331 14.52 0.08 -8.04
N GLY A 332 13.43 0.79 -7.77
CA GLY A 332 12.97 1.89 -8.61
C GLY A 332 11.48 1.94 -8.86
N ILE A 333 11.01 3.16 -9.03
CA ILE A 333 9.62 3.53 -9.24
C ILE A 333 9.42 3.88 -10.71
N TYR A 334 8.43 3.30 -11.36
CA TYR A 334 8.09 3.53 -12.77
C TYR A 334 6.68 4.11 -12.89
N ILE A 335 6.55 5.36 -13.28
CA ILE A 335 5.27 6.01 -13.55
C ILE A 335 5.05 6.02 -15.07
N ASN A 336 4.22 5.09 -15.54
CA ASN A 336 3.93 4.91 -16.96
C ASN A 336 2.63 5.59 -17.40
N GLY A 337 1.72 5.87 -16.45
CA GLY A 337 0.42 6.47 -16.69
C GLY A 337 -0.30 6.82 -15.39
N GLY A 338 -1.55 7.25 -15.51
CA GLY A 338 -2.42 7.57 -14.37
C GLY A 338 -2.16 8.93 -13.73
N THR A 339 -2.92 9.24 -12.68
CA THR A 339 -2.71 10.40 -11.81
C THR A 339 -2.09 9.91 -10.51
N VAL A 340 -0.92 10.43 -10.17
CA VAL A 340 -0.15 10.03 -8.98
C VAL A 340 0.12 11.25 -8.12
N LEU A 341 -0.27 11.18 -6.85
CA LEU A 341 0.08 12.11 -5.79
C LEU A 341 0.71 11.30 -4.66
N ALA A 342 2.03 11.38 -4.50
CA ALA A 342 2.74 10.72 -3.42
C ALA A 342 3.39 11.75 -2.51
N SER A 343 2.94 11.83 -1.25
CA SER A 343 3.37 12.84 -0.27
C SER A 343 4.04 12.20 0.94
N GLY A 344 5.14 12.78 1.39
CA GLY A 344 5.90 12.32 2.54
C GLY A 344 6.94 13.33 2.99
N ASN A 345 7.89 12.91 3.80
CA ASN A 345 9.00 13.76 4.24
C ASN A 345 10.31 13.45 3.50
N MET A 346 10.33 12.38 2.74
CA MET A 346 11.33 12.08 1.73
C MET A 346 10.67 11.57 0.44
N TYR A 347 11.45 11.24 -0.56
CA TYR A 347 10.99 10.57 -1.76
C TYR A 347 12.11 9.67 -2.27
N ASP A 348 11.72 8.59 -2.90
CA ASP A 348 12.61 7.73 -3.65
C ASP A 348 12.69 8.12 -5.12
N GLU A 349 13.79 7.75 -5.77
CA GLU A 349 14.06 8.13 -7.14
C GLU A 349 13.07 7.46 -8.11
N VAL A 350 12.28 8.29 -8.78
CA VAL A 350 11.46 7.83 -9.90
C VAL A 350 12.34 7.61 -11.11
N SER A 351 12.25 6.44 -11.70
CA SER A 351 13.07 6.02 -12.84
C SER A 351 12.91 6.95 -14.06
N SER A 352 14.02 7.33 -14.67
CA SER A 352 14.03 8.05 -15.94
C SER A 352 13.39 7.27 -17.11
N ASP A 353 13.22 5.94 -16.95
CA ASP A 353 12.53 5.09 -17.93
C ASP A 353 10.99 5.15 -17.78
N SER A 354 10.47 5.93 -16.83
CA SER A 354 9.05 6.26 -16.71
C SER A 354 8.51 6.86 -17.99
N LYS A 355 7.36 6.37 -18.47
CA LYS A 355 6.78 6.84 -19.75
C LYS A 355 6.07 8.18 -19.58
N GLN A 356 5.47 8.43 -18.42
CA GLN A 356 4.78 9.69 -18.09
C GLN A 356 5.74 10.70 -17.46
N LEU A 357 5.46 11.97 -17.67
CA LEU A 357 6.18 13.06 -17.02
C LEU A 357 5.72 13.20 -15.57
N PHE A 358 6.67 13.48 -14.69
CA PHE A 358 6.40 13.69 -13.27
C PHE A 358 7.20 14.88 -12.75
N SER A 359 6.81 15.40 -11.60
CA SER A 359 7.52 16.45 -10.87
C SER A 359 7.74 16.05 -9.42
N VAL A 360 8.83 16.52 -8.84
CA VAL A 360 9.14 16.35 -7.41
C VAL A 360 9.26 17.73 -6.79
N PHE A 361 8.41 18.02 -5.81
CA PHE A 361 8.39 19.29 -5.08
C PHE A 361 8.88 19.08 -3.65
N ASN A 362 9.95 19.82 -3.27
CA ASN A 362 10.49 19.83 -1.92
C ASN A 362 10.26 21.18 -1.27
N PHE A 363 9.45 21.22 -0.24
CA PHE A 363 9.07 22.42 0.50
C PHE A 363 10.09 22.74 1.59
N ALA A 364 10.42 24.03 1.75
CA ALA A 364 11.34 24.50 2.77
C ALA A 364 10.78 24.37 4.20
N GLN A 365 9.47 24.34 4.32
CA GLN A 365 8.72 24.05 5.55
C GLN A 365 7.63 23.06 5.19
N PRO A 366 7.29 22.13 6.09
CA PRO A 366 6.21 21.19 5.83
C PRO A 366 4.90 21.89 5.52
N VAL A 367 4.24 21.45 4.45
CA VAL A 367 2.84 21.78 4.17
C VAL A 367 2.00 21.02 5.19
N GLN A 368 1.10 21.73 5.87
CA GLN A 368 0.31 21.11 6.93
C GLN A 368 -0.85 20.32 6.35
N GLU A 369 -1.38 19.39 7.14
CA GLU A 369 -2.60 18.66 6.79
C GLU A 369 -3.71 19.62 6.35
N ASN A 370 -4.43 19.26 5.30
CA ASN A 370 -5.53 20.05 4.74
C ASN A 370 -5.15 21.45 4.17
N GLU A 371 -3.87 21.80 4.08
CA GLU A 371 -3.42 22.95 3.30
C GLU A 371 -3.35 22.56 1.82
N PHE A 372 -3.79 23.47 0.93
CA PHE A 372 -3.83 23.20 -0.50
C PHE A 372 -2.62 23.78 -1.23
N VAL A 373 -1.99 22.97 -2.06
CA VAL A 373 -1.04 23.40 -3.07
C VAL A 373 -1.71 23.31 -4.43
N MET A 374 -1.72 24.43 -5.17
CA MET A 374 -2.32 24.53 -6.50
C MET A 374 -1.21 24.70 -7.54
N ILE A 375 -1.31 23.92 -8.62
CA ILE A 375 -0.45 24.01 -9.80
C ILE A 375 -1.23 24.73 -10.90
N THR A 376 -0.60 25.73 -11.55
CA THR A 376 -1.15 26.45 -12.69
C THR A 376 -0.21 26.35 -13.90
N ASP A 377 -0.73 26.63 -15.08
CA ASP A 377 0.09 26.81 -16.28
C ASP A 377 0.84 28.16 -16.28
N GLU A 378 1.60 28.44 -17.32
CA GLU A 378 2.36 29.68 -17.53
C GLU A 378 1.50 30.96 -17.55
N ASN A 379 0.18 30.83 -17.71
CA ASN A 379 -0.77 31.91 -17.75
C ASN A 379 -1.59 32.00 -16.45
N ASP A 380 -1.17 31.35 -15.39
CA ASP A 380 -1.86 31.24 -14.09
C ASP A 380 -3.22 30.55 -14.15
N LYS A 381 -3.50 29.78 -15.20
CA LYS A 381 -4.72 28.99 -15.26
C LYS A 381 -4.57 27.74 -14.39
N PRO A 382 -5.46 27.52 -13.41
CA PRO A 382 -5.41 26.33 -12.56
C PRO A 382 -5.50 25.03 -13.37
N ILE A 383 -4.63 24.09 -13.04
CA ILE A 383 -4.59 22.74 -13.58
C ILE A 383 -5.14 21.78 -12.53
N THR A 384 -4.53 21.80 -11.35
CA THR A 384 -4.86 20.94 -10.23
C THR A 384 -4.57 21.63 -8.91
N ALA A 385 -5.24 21.19 -7.85
CA ALA A 385 -4.85 21.51 -6.48
C ALA A 385 -5.01 20.25 -5.63
N PHE A 386 -4.15 20.07 -4.65
CA PHE A 386 -4.16 18.91 -3.78
C PHE A 386 -3.85 19.30 -2.33
N SER A 387 -4.28 18.44 -1.42
CA SER A 387 -3.88 18.40 -0.02
C SER A 387 -3.48 16.99 0.36
N ALA A 388 -2.99 16.78 1.57
CA ALA A 388 -2.74 15.45 2.12
C ALA A 388 -3.34 15.35 3.53
N VAL A 389 -3.58 14.13 3.99
CA VAL A 389 -4.09 13.87 5.35
C VAL A 389 -3.04 14.07 6.41
N ASN A 390 -1.76 13.91 6.05
CA ASN A 390 -0.60 14.14 6.90
C ASN A 390 0.17 15.38 6.44
N ALA A 391 0.91 16.02 7.35
CA ALA A 391 1.87 17.05 6.97
C ALA A 391 3.01 16.41 6.15
N TYR A 392 3.51 17.12 5.14
CA TYR A 392 4.53 16.62 4.23
C TYR A 392 5.52 17.70 3.82
N SER A 393 6.74 17.28 3.49
CA SER A 393 7.80 18.16 2.96
C SER A 393 8.09 17.89 1.49
N THR A 394 7.64 16.76 0.97
CA THR A 394 7.93 16.32 -0.40
C THR A 394 6.67 15.77 -1.06
N VAL A 395 6.52 16.05 -2.35
CA VAL A 395 5.46 15.49 -3.20
C VAL A 395 6.07 15.04 -4.52
N VAL A 396 5.77 13.80 -4.91
CA VAL A 396 5.87 13.33 -6.28
C VAL A 396 4.50 13.47 -6.92
N TYR A 397 4.42 14.21 -8.02
CA TYR A 397 3.18 14.45 -8.73
C TYR A 397 3.30 14.13 -10.21
N SER A 398 2.32 13.41 -10.75
CA SER A 398 2.22 13.04 -12.16
C SER A 398 0.74 12.94 -12.58
N GLN A 399 0.45 13.34 -13.79
CA GLN A 399 -0.87 13.15 -14.43
C GLN A 399 -0.73 13.13 -15.96
N PRO A 400 -1.69 12.53 -16.69
CA PRO A 400 -1.60 12.42 -18.16
C PRO A 400 -1.49 13.75 -18.90
N GLU A 401 -2.11 14.82 -18.37
CA GLU A 401 -2.12 16.16 -18.95
C GLU A 401 -0.84 16.97 -18.65
N LEU A 402 0.03 16.48 -17.78
CA LEU A 402 1.29 17.14 -17.45
C LEU A 402 2.23 17.08 -18.66
N THR A 403 2.65 18.23 -19.15
CA THR A 403 3.52 18.38 -20.33
C THR A 403 4.78 19.15 -19.97
N GLU A 404 5.81 19.09 -20.81
CA GLU A 404 6.95 19.97 -20.64
C GLU A 404 6.51 21.44 -20.80
N GLY A 405 6.95 22.30 -19.88
CA GLY A 405 6.54 23.70 -19.88
C GLY A 405 6.84 24.43 -18.58
N ILE A 406 6.36 25.65 -18.49
CA ILE A 406 6.45 26.49 -17.29
C ILE A 406 5.18 26.36 -16.48
N TYR A 407 5.36 26.19 -15.18
CA TYR A 407 4.29 26.06 -14.19
C TYR A 407 4.51 27.04 -13.05
N HIS A 408 3.41 27.47 -12.42
CA HIS A 408 3.48 28.20 -11.16
C HIS A 408 2.81 27.40 -10.05
N LEU A 409 3.28 27.59 -8.83
CA LEU A 409 2.71 26.98 -7.63
C LEU A 409 2.13 28.04 -6.70
N TYR A 410 1.00 27.73 -6.11
CA TYR A 410 0.34 28.57 -5.13
C TYR A 410 -0.09 27.76 -3.92
N LYS A 411 0.05 28.35 -2.73
CA LYS A 411 -0.69 27.92 -1.56
C LYS A 411 -2.04 28.64 -1.56
N VAL A 412 -3.12 27.92 -1.34
CA VAL A 412 -4.48 28.49 -1.31
C VAL A 412 -5.23 28.02 -0.08
N SER A 413 -6.18 28.84 0.42
CA SER A 413 -6.93 28.50 1.64
C SER A 413 -8.20 27.68 1.33
N SER A 414 -8.72 27.78 0.12
CA SER A 414 -9.86 26.96 -0.33
C SER A 414 -9.83 26.74 -1.83
N VAL A 415 -10.47 25.65 -2.27
CA VAL A 415 -10.59 25.28 -3.68
C VAL A 415 -12.02 24.81 -3.95
N THR A 416 -12.55 25.19 -5.11
CA THR A 416 -13.80 24.66 -5.66
C THR A 416 -13.54 24.07 -7.03
N GLY A 417 -13.86 22.81 -7.22
CA GLY A 417 -13.64 22.06 -8.45
C GLY A 417 -14.19 20.64 -8.31
N ASP A 418 -13.85 19.79 -9.23
CA ASP A 418 -14.15 18.37 -9.17
C ASP A 418 -13.12 17.70 -8.24
N LEU A 419 -13.59 17.06 -7.17
CA LEU A 419 -12.76 16.39 -6.17
C LEU A 419 -12.75 14.89 -6.39
N ASN A 420 -11.55 14.32 -6.45
CA ASN A 420 -11.34 12.88 -6.33
C ASN A 420 -10.25 12.62 -5.27
N GLY A 421 -10.58 11.87 -4.22
CA GLY A 421 -9.72 11.75 -3.05
C GLY A 421 -9.35 13.13 -2.47
N SER A 422 -8.09 13.50 -2.55
CA SER A 422 -7.56 14.79 -2.08
C SER A 422 -7.11 15.72 -3.22
N ILE A 423 -7.39 15.38 -4.48
CA ILE A 423 -7.00 16.17 -5.66
C ILE A 423 -8.23 16.83 -6.29
N TYR A 424 -8.11 18.13 -6.53
CA TYR A 424 -9.09 18.94 -7.24
C TYR A 424 -8.66 19.16 -8.68
N THR A 425 -9.59 18.93 -9.60
CA THR A 425 -9.47 19.28 -11.03
C THR A 425 -10.62 20.18 -11.46
N ASN A 426 -10.64 20.67 -12.71
CA ASN A 426 -11.67 21.58 -13.21
C ASN A 426 -11.97 22.74 -12.23
N ILE A 427 -10.90 23.31 -11.68
CA ILE A 427 -10.98 24.34 -10.63
C ILE A 427 -11.71 25.57 -11.16
N THR A 428 -12.78 25.94 -10.48
CA THR A 428 -13.62 27.10 -10.84
C THR A 428 -13.45 28.29 -9.89
N ASN A 429 -12.99 28.06 -8.68
CA ASN A 429 -12.69 29.10 -7.70
C ASN A 429 -11.62 28.64 -6.69
N TYR A 430 -10.88 29.61 -6.16
CA TYR A 430 -9.94 29.42 -5.05
C TYR A 430 -9.79 30.74 -4.29
N GLU A 431 -9.31 30.70 -3.04
CA GLU A 431 -9.18 31.88 -2.19
C GLU A 431 -7.76 31.99 -1.61
N ASP A 432 -7.37 33.24 -1.28
CA ASP A 432 -6.12 33.59 -0.59
C ASP A 432 -4.84 33.00 -1.22
N ALA A 433 -4.75 33.07 -2.54
CA ALA A 433 -3.61 32.51 -3.25
C ALA A 433 -2.30 33.26 -2.92
N VAL A 434 -1.34 32.53 -2.38
CA VAL A 434 0.04 32.99 -2.14
C VAL A 434 0.97 32.27 -3.09
N GLN A 435 1.66 33.01 -3.95
CA GLN A 435 2.60 32.42 -4.90
C GLN A 435 3.80 31.82 -4.19
N LEU A 436 4.26 30.68 -4.67
CA LEU A 436 5.46 29.99 -4.17
C LEU A 436 6.64 30.21 -5.12
N GLU A 437 7.83 30.25 -4.55
CA GLU A 437 9.10 30.30 -5.29
C GLU A 437 9.99 29.10 -4.87
N GLY A 438 10.83 28.64 -5.78
CA GLY A 438 11.75 27.52 -5.51
C GLY A 438 12.93 27.52 -6.47
N GLY A 439 13.90 26.65 -6.24
CA GLY A 439 15.06 26.43 -7.12
C GLY A 439 14.95 25.12 -7.88
N SER A 440 15.47 25.08 -9.11
CA SER A 440 15.61 23.84 -9.87
C SER A 440 16.87 23.07 -9.45
N GLY A 441 16.82 21.72 -9.54
CA GLY A 441 17.99 20.85 -9.34
C GLY A 441 18.41 20.63 -7.89
N PHE A 442 17.46 20.63 -6.94
CA PHE A 442 17.72 20.27 -5.55
C PHE A 442 17.86 18.76 -5.40
N MET A 443 19.09 18.30 -5.18
CA MET A 443 19.30 16.93 -4.70
C MET A 443 19.23 16.92 -3.17
N MET A 444 18.20 16.34 -2.57
CA MET A 444 18.33 15.78 -1.23
C MET A 444 19.32 14.62 -1.34
N GLY A 445 20.13 14.40 -0.29
CA GLY A 445 21.13 13.34 -0.28
C GLY A 445 20.50 12.01 -0.69
N GLY A 446 21.20 11.28 -1.55
CA GLY A 446 20.73 10.07 -2.19
C GLY A 446 20.14 9.04 -1.24
N PRO A 447 19.52 7.97 -1.79
CA PRO A 447 18.66 7.06 -1.09
C PRO A 447 19.22 6.69 0.28
N GLY A 448 18.47 6.97 1.33
CA GLY A 448 18.79 6.52 2.67
C GLY A 448 18.90 5.00 2.58
N LYS A 449 20.08 4.46 2.78
CA LYS A 449 20.21 3.01 2.93
C LYS A 449 19.26 2.60 4.02
N GLY A 450 18.33 1.76 3.66
CA GLY A 450 17.27 1.21 4.50
C GLY A 450 17.72 1.02 5.93
N GLY A 451 16.85 1.32 6.87
CA GLY A 451 17.11 1.43 8.30
C GLY A 451 17.94 0.29 8.84
N GLY A 452 19.24 0.56 9.01
CA GLY A 452 20.14 -0.37 9.66
C GLY A 452 19.73 -0.47 11.13
N ARG A 453 19.40 -1.67 11.57
CA ARG A 453 19.32 -2.08 12.98
C ARG A 453 20.34 -1.32 13.83
N PRO A 454 20.06 -1.01 15.09
CA PRO A 454 21.02 -0.44 16.02
C PRO A 454 22.26 -1.33 16.08
N GLN A 455 23.40 -0.80 15.65
CA GLN A 455 24.67 -1.52 15.71
C GLN A 455 25.10 -1.71 17.16
N THR A 456 25.26 -2.95 17.58
CA THR A 456 26.01 -3.27 18.78
C THR A 456 27.46 -2.82 18.63
N PRO A 457 28.11 -2.22 19.65
CA PRO A 457 29.49 -1.79 19.56
C PRO A 457 30.39 -3.01 19.73
N ASN A 458 31.09 -3.40 18.71
CA ASN A 458 32.32 -4.16 18.62
C ASN A 458 32.33 -5.24 17.53
N GLU A 459 32.65 -4.81 16.31
CA GLU A 459 33.37 -5.68 15.36
C GLU A 459 34.25 -4.81 14.47
N GLU A 460 35.56 -5.08 14.48
CA GLU A 460 36.54 -4.46 13.56
C GLU A 460 36.30 -5.02 12.14
N LYS A 461 35.82 -4.16 11.23
CA LYS A 461 35.72 -4.48 9.79
C LYS A 461 37.09 -4.38 9.12
N PRO A 462 37.43 -5.29 8.19
CA PRO A 462 38.61 -5.13 7.35
C PRO A 462 38.50 -3.87 6.49
N GLU A 463 39.57 -3.09 6.43
CA GLU A 463 39.67 -1.85 5.66
C GLU A 463 39.36 -2.09 4.17
N ARG A 464 38.34 -1.43 3.65
CA ARG A 464 38.11 -1.29 2.20
C ARG A 464 39.11 -0.29 1.64
N PRO A 465 39.73 -0.54 0.46
CA PRO A 465 40.57 0.41 -0.17
C PRO A 465 39.78 1.69 -0.51
N GLU A 466 40.30 2.83 -0.03
CA GLU A 466 39.69 4.14 -0.30
C GLU A 466 39.68 4.40 -1.81
N LYS A 467 38.48 4.63 -2.38
CA LYS A 467 38.36 5.28 -3.67
C LYS A 467 38.79 6.74 -3.51
N PRO A 468 39.59 7.31 -4.47
CA PRO A 468 40.00 8.69 -4.39
C PRO A 468 38.77 9.60 -4.31
N ARG A 469 38.65 10.35 -3.22
CA ARG A 469 37.70 11.46 -3.09
C ARG A 469 38.09 12.50 -4.12
N GLY A 470 37.33 12.59 -5.20
CA GLY A 470 37.35 13.76 -6.06
C GLY A 470 36.88 14.95 -5.24
N ASP A 471 37.81 15.87 -4.96
CA ASP A 471 37.53 17.14 -4.30
C ASP A 471 36.70 17.99 -5.29
N LYS A 472 35.37 17.82 -5.28
CA LYS A 472 34.46 18.78 -5.88
C LYS A 472 34.26 19.86 -4.84
N SER A 473 35.05 20.93 -4.93
CA SER A 473 34.73 22.19 -4.30
C SER A 473 33.31 22.59 -4.73
N PHE A 474 32.39 22.56 -3.78
CA PHE A 474 31.05 23.17 -3.97
C PHE A 474 31.30 24.68 -4.08
N GLU A 475 31.30 25.19 -5.30
CA GLU A 475 31.13 26.63 -5.52
C GLU A 475 29.80 26.99 -4.87
N ASN A 476 29.79 27.98 -4.00
CA ASN A 476 28.60 28.64 -3.47
C ASN A 476 27.85 29.32 -4.62
N ASN A 477 27.17 28.53 -5.44
CA ASN A 477 26.14 29.07 -6.32
C ASN A 477 24.98 29.48 -5.43
N GLU A 478 24.74 30.78 -5.31
CA GLU A 478 23.47 31.30 -4.79
C GLU A 478 22.37 30.62 -5.61
N THR A 479 21.56 29.77 -4.95
CA THR A 479 20.44 29.11 -5.61
C THR A 479 19.46 30.21 -6.00
N VAL A 480 19.37 30.51 -7.28
CA VAL A 480 18.39 31.49 -7.78
C VAL A 480 17.02 30.86 -7.62
N THR A 481 16.22 31.41 -6.71
CA THR A 481 14.80 31.05 -6.61
C THR A 481 14.02 31.69 -7.74
N SER A 482 12.99 31.00 -8.22
CA SER A 482 12.07 31.48 -9.26
C SER A 482 10.65 31.10 -8.88
N THR A 483 9.69 31.93 -9.31
CA THR A 483 8.27 31.58 -9.28
C THR A 483 7.86 30.70 -10.47
N GLU A 484 8.74 30.57 -11.46
CA GLU A 484 8.55 29.72 -12.63
C GLU A 484 9.27 28.39 -12.44
N PHE A 485 8.51 27.31 -12.51
CA PHE A 485 8.99 25.94 -12.42
C PHE A 485 8.99 25.34 -13.84
N THR A 486 10.16 25.30 -14.48
CA THR A 486 10.31 24.74 -15.83
C THR A 486 10.44 23.23 -15.75
N LEU A 487 9.35 22.52 -16.06
CA LEU A 487 9.26 21.07 -16.05
C LEU A 487 9.70 20.49 -17.41
N SER A 488 10.57 19.51 -17.37
CA SER A 488 10.98 18.69 -18.52
C SER A 488 11.50 17.34 -18.01
N ARG A 489 11.77 16.39 -18.91
CA ARG A 489 12.37 15.11 -18.52
C ARG A 489 13.76 15.26 -17.87
N ASP A 490 14.49 16.34 -18.17
CA ASP A 490 15.80 16.63 -17.58
C ASP A 490 15.71 17.56 -16.37
N SER A 491 14.54 18.16 -16.10
CA SER A 491 14.31 19.13 -15.02
C SER A 491 12.94 18.91 -14.40
N TYR A 492 12.86 18.04 -13.41
CA TYR A 492 11.63 17.64 -12.74
C TYR A 492 11.67 17.82 -11.22
N GLN A 493 12.84 18.12 -10.66
CA GLN A 493 13.05 18.31 -9.23
C GLN A 493 13.12 19.79 -8.88
N PHE A 494 12.30 20.20 -7.93
CA PHE A 494 12.22 21.59 -7.46
C PHE A 494 12.32 21.61 -5.93
N GLY A 495 13.22 22.42 -5.42
CA GLY A 495 13.52 22.44 -4.00
C GLY A 495 13.49 23.81 -3.35
N ARG A 496 13.49 23.83 -2.02
CA ARG A 496 13.39 25.00 -1.18
C ARG A 496 12.15 25.85 -1.46
N ILE A 497 11.06 25.20 -1.83
CA ILE A 497 9.80 25.87 -2.17
C ILE A 497 9.28 26.58 -0.92
N SER A 498 9.01 27.87 -1.03
CA SER A 498 8.52 28.73 0.04
C SER A 498 7.64 29.84 -0.51
N GLU A 499 6.88 30.49 0.36
CA GLU A 499 6.10 31.65 -0.01
C GLU A 499 7.00 32.80 -0.45
N VAL A 500 6.61 33.52 -1.53
CA VAL A 500 7.27 34.72 -1.99
C VAL A 500 7.16 35.79 -0.90
N LYS A 501 8.29 36.39 -0.52
CA LYS A 501 8.38 37.39 0.55
C LYS A 501 7.97 38.78 0.10
#